data_2e978ac2717e29e1a497a84ff7e09f4a
#
_entry.id   2e978ac2717e29e1a497a84ff7e09f4a
#
_cell.length_a   1.000
_cell.length_b   1.000
_cell.length_c   1.000
_cell.angle_alpha   90.00
_cell.angle_beta   90.00
_cell.angle_gamma   90.00
#
_symmetry.space_group_name_H-M   'P 1'
#
loop_
_entity.id
_entity.type
_entity.pdbx_description
1 polymer ?
#
loop_
_entity_poly.entity_id
_entity_poly.type
_entity_poly.pdbx_seq_one_letter_code
_entity_poly.pdbx_strand_id
1 'polypeptide(L)'
;TDGTTLLGADDKAGVAEIMTAAEYLMKHPEVKHGRIRIGFTPDEEIGKGVDFFDVKHFGATFAYTVDGGFEGELEYENFNAASARIEVQGRNIHPGYAKDKMINALQVVNELNNLLPPCQRPEHTEGYEGFYHLISIRGEVENASSEYIIRDHSRVKFEEKKRYLQAVTALLTGKYGEGVIKLTLKDQYYNMREMVEPYPEVIDKAFQAMEKAGVTPIVRPIRGGTDGARLS
;
A
#
# COMPACT_ATOMS: atom_id res chain seq x y z
N THR A 1 -25.01 11.87 -2.67
CA THR A 1 -26.25 11.31 -2.10
C THR A 1 -26.86 12.28 -1.09
N ASP A 2 -28.10 12.05 -0.76
CA ASP A 2 -28.83 12.78 0.31
C ASP A 2 -28.53 12.22 1.72
N GLY A 3 -27.63 11.26 1.85
CA GLY A 3 -27.26 10.58 3.08
C GLY A 3 -28.12 9.35 3.40
N THR A 4 -29.10 8.99 2.56
CA THR A 4 -29.95 7.82 2.79
C THR A 4 -29.45 6.56 2.11
N THR A 5 -28.55 6.69 1.12
CA THR A 5 -27.96 5.59 0.37
C THR A 5 -26.46 5.75 0.23
N LEU A 6 -25.75 4.64 -0.03
CA LEU A 6 -24.34 4.66 -0.39
C LEU A 6 -24.18 5.29 -1.78
N LEU A 7 -23.09 6.02 -2.01
CA LEU A 7 -22.78 6.60 -3.31
C LEU A 7 -22.59 5.51 -4.37
N GLY A 8 -21.73 4.54 -4.11
CA GLY A 8 -21.50 3.38 -4.97
C GLY A 8 -20.98 3.69 -6.38
N ALA A 9 -20.42 4.90 -6.60
CA ALA A 9 -19.86 5.29 -7.90
C ALA A 9 -18.46 4.71 -8.12
N ASP A 10 -17.76 4.43 -7.06
CA ASP A 10 -16.46 3.81 -7.06
C ASP A 10 -16.63 2.27 -7.07
N ASP A 11 -16.21 1.57 -8.12
CA ASP A 11 -15.77 2.19 -9.39
C ASP A 11 -16.74 1.87 -10.57
N LYS A 12 -18.04 1.96 -10.37
CA LYS A 12 -19.03 1.81 -11.46
C LYS A 12 -18.91 2.92 -12.50
N ALA A 13 -18.36 4.08 -12.12
CA ALA A 13 -18.10 5.17 -13.06
C ALA A 13 -17.06 4.74 -14.09
N GLY A 14 -15.91 4.20 -13.68
CA GLY A 14 -14.88 3.71 -14.59
C GLY A 14 -15.37 2.55 -15.46
N VAL A 15 -16.16 1.64 -14.90
CA VAL A 15 -16.82 0.59 -15.72
C VAL A 15 -17.70 1.21 -16.82
N ALA A 16 -18.49 2.23 -16.50
CA ALA A 16 -19.35 2.90 -17.48
C ALA A 16 -18.52 3.64 -18.54
N GLU A 17 -17.44 4.29 -18.15
CA GLU A 17 -16.53 5.00 -19.06
C GLU A 17 -15.88 4.03 -20.06
N ILE A 18 -15.32 2.92 -19.58
CA ILE A 18 -14.69 1.88 -20.41
C ILE A 18 -15.71 1.31 -21.40
N MET A 19 -16.90 0.98 -20.95
CA MET A 19 -17.94 0.39 -21.81
C MET A 19 -18.47 1.39 -22.83
N THR A 20 -18.61 2.66 -22.46
CA THR A 20 -19.02 3.74 -23.38
C THR A 20 -17.95 3.98 -24.45
N ALA A 21 -16.68 4.00 -24.06
CA ALA A 21 -15.57 4.12 -25.01
C ALA A 21 -15.53 2.94 -25.99
N ALA A 22 -15.73 1.72 -25.51
CA ALA A 22 -15.80 0.53 -26.36
C ALA A 22 -16.95 0.59 -27.33
N GLU A 23 -18.16 0.98 -26.88
CA GLU A 23 -19.33 1.16 -27.74
C GLU A 23 -19.08 2.23 -28.80
N TYR A 24 -18.49 3.36 -28.44
CA TYR A 24 -18.12 4.42 -29.36
C TYR A 24 -17.21 3.92 -30.47
N LEU A 25 -16.14 3.21 -30.13
CA LEU A 25 -15.20 2.66 -31.11
C LEU A 25 -15.86 1.63 -32.06
N MET A 26 -16.78 0.83 -31.56
CA MET A 26 -17.53 -0.12 -32.37
C MET A 26 -18.48 0.58 -33.36
N LYS A 27 -19.04 1.73 -33.00
CA LYS A 27 -19.93 2.54 -33.86
C LYS A 27 -19.18 3.42 -34.85
N HIS A 28 -17.86 3.67 -34.61
CA HIS A 28 -17.02 4.56 -35.37
C HIS A 28 -15.78 3.85 -35.94
N PRO A 29 -15.96 2.96 -36.96
CA PRO A 29 -14.87 2.19 -37.52
C PRO A 29 -13.81 3.05 -38.24
N GLU A 30 -14.09 4.31 -38.50
CA GLU A 30 -13.12 5.29 -39.00
C GLU A 30 -12.04 5.68 -37.94
N VAL A 31 -12.34 5.50 -36.65
CA VAL A 31 -11.38 5.74 -35.58
C VAL A 31 -10.37 4.59 -35.49
N LYS A 32 -9.16 4.86 -35.92
CA LYS A 32 -8.09 3.85 -35.94
C LYS A 32 -7.58 3.61 -34.53
N HIS A 33 -7.55 2.38 -34.09
CA HIS A 33 -7.00 1.94 -32.84
C HIS A 33 -6.28 0.60 -32.94
N GLY A 34 -5.39 0.31 -32.00
CA GLY A 34 -4.79 -1.00 -31.86
C GLY A 34 -5.75 -2.01 -31.22
N ARG A 35 -5.24 -3.18 -30.85
CA ARG A 35 -6.03 -4.16 -30.10
C ARG A 35 -6.29 -3.63 -28.69
N ILE A 36 -7.56 -3.54 -28.33
CA ILE A 36 -8.00 -3.15 -27.00
C ILE A 36 -8.44 -4.41 -26.26
N ARG A 37 -8.03 -4.54 -25.03
CA ARG A 37 -8.46 -5.58 -24.09
C ARG A 37 -9.05 -4.90 -22.87
N ILE A 38 -10.18 -5.36 -22.40
CA ILE A 38 -10.88 -4.85 -21.23
C ILE A 38 -10.89 -5.95 -20.19
N GLY A 39 -10.50 -5.62 -18.98
CA GLY A 39 -10.54 -6.50 -17.82
C GLY A 39 -11.29 -5.81 -16.68
N PHE A 40 -12.11 -6.55 -15.99
CA PHE A 40 -12.76 -6.13 -14.75
C PHE A 40 -12.36 -7.07 -13.64
N THR A 41 -11.95 -6.53 -12.51
CA THR A 41 -11.52 -7.28 -11.33
C THR A 41 -12.54 -7.09 -10.21
N PRO A 42 -12.97 -8.16 -9.52
CA PRO A 42 -13.76 -8.04 -8.29
C PRO A 42 -12.84 -7.81 -7.09
N ASP A 43 -13.40 -7.43 -5.94
CA ASP A 43 -12.69 -7.40 -4.64
C ASP A 43 -11.48 -6.46 -4.57
N GLU A 44 -11.47 -5.36 -5.34
CA GLU A 44 -10.40 -4.36 -5.28
C GLU A 44 -10.29 -3.75 -3.88
N GLU A 45 -11.41 -3.36 -3.27
CA GLU A 45 -11.51 -2.70 -1.97
C GLU A 45 -10.91 -3.50 -0.79
N ILE A 46 -10.76 -4.80 -0.96
CA ILE A 46 -10.10 -5.66 0.01
C ILE A 46 -8.69 -6.09 -0.44
N GLY A 47 -8.17 -5.47 -1.50
CA GLY A 47 -6.83 -5.71 -2.05
C GLY A 47 -6.65 -7.09 -2.67
N LYS A 48 -7.71 -7.71 -3.18
CA LYS A 48 -7.67 -9.05 -3.78
C LYS A 48 -8.03 -9.08 -5.28
N GLY A 49 -8.33 -7.92 -5.86
CA GLY A 49 -8.81 -7.80 -7.22
C GLY A 49 -7.99 -8.54 -8.26
N VAL A 50 -6.67 -8.51 -8.11
CA VAL A 50 -5.74 -9.08 -9.09
C VAL A 50 -5.09 -10.40 -8.66
N ASP A 51 -5.50 -11.01 -7.55
CA ASP A 51 -4.88 -12.24 -7.03
C ASP A 51 -4.86 -13.39 -8.05
N PHE A 52 -5.88 -13.45 -8.92
CA PHE A 52 -6.03 -14.48 -9.94
C PHE A 52 -5.99 -13.91 -11.36
N PHE A 53 -5.59 -12.65 -11.55
CA PHE A 53 -5.54 -12.04 -12.86
C PHE A 53 -4.29 -12.52 -13.63
N ASP A 54 -4.50 -13.22 -14.72
CA ASP A 54 -3.42 -13.71 -15.58
C ASP A 54 -2.98 -12.61 -16.56
N VAL A 55 -2.05 -11.76 -16.12
CA VAL A 55 -1.45 -10.68 -16.91
C VAL A 55 -0.87 -11.19 -18.23
N LYS A 56 -0.22 -12.36 -18.21
CA LYS A 56 0.40 -12.94 -19.40
C LYS A 56 -0.67 -13.37 -20.42
N HIS A 57 -1.73 -14.00 -19.98
CA HIS A 57 -2.85 -14.36 -20.86
C HIS A 57 -3.61 -13.13 -21.35
N PHE A 58 -3.78 -12.13 -20.49
CA PHE A 58 -4.37 -10.85 -20.87
C PHE A 58 -3.57 -10.20 -21.99
N GLY A 59 -2.25 -10.25 -21.95
CA GLY A 59 -1.36 -9.97 -23.08
C GLY A 59 -1.47 -8.55 -23.62
N ALA A 60 -1.68 -7.56 -22.74
CA ALA A 60 -1.58 -6.15 -23.08
C ALA A 60 -0.12 -5.70 -23.03
N THR A 61 0.29 -4.78 -23.89
CA THR A 61 1.61 -4.16 -23.87
C THR A 61 1.73 -3.16 -22.72
N PHE A 62 0.66 -2.42 -22.47
CA PHE A 62 0.47 -1.52 -21.33
C PHE A 62 -1.03 -1.43 -21.02
N ALA A 63 -1.37 -0.94 -19.85
CA ALA A 63 -2.75 -0.75 -19.43
C ALA A 63 -2.91 0.56 -18.64
N TYR A 64 -4.14 1.07 -18.66
CA TYR A 64 -4.59 2.07 -17.71
C TYR A 64 -5.61 1.42 -16.79
N THR A 65 -5.46 1.64 -15.49
CA THR A 65 -6.48 1.30 -14.50
C THR A 65 -7.36 2.53 -14.34
N VAL A 66 -8.66 2.38 -14.54
CA VAL A 66 -9.63 3.45 -14.31
C VAL A 66 -10.24 3.20 -12.94
N ASP A 67 -10.09 4.15 -12.05
CA ASP A 67 -10.50 4.05 -10.64
C ASP A 67 -11.07 5.38 -10.15
N GLY A 68 -11.68 5.42 -8.97
CA GLY A 68 -12.25 6.63 -8.38
C GLY A 68 -11.20 7.64 -7.98
N GLY A 69 -11.50 8.93 -8.14
CA GLY A 69 -10.59 10.02 -7.79
C GLY A 69 -11.14 11.38 -8.22
N PHE A 70 -10.29 12.40 -8.20
CA PHE A 70 -10.64 13.72 -8.71
C PHE A 70 -10.47 13.79 -10.22
N GLU A 71 -11.29 14.61 -10.88
CA GLU A 71 -11.14 14.86 -12.31
C GLU A 71 -9.73 15.34 -12.64
N GLY A 72 -9.10 14.66 -13.61
CA GLY A 72 -7.75 14.98 -14.08
C GLY A 72 -6.62 14.29 -13.31
N GLU A 73 -6.88 13.51 -12.29
CA GLU A 73 -5.82 12.76 -11.62
C GLU A 73 -5.20 11.72 -12.55
N LEU A 74 -3.87 11.76 -12.62
CA LEU A 74 -3.04 10.76 -13.28
C LEU A 74 -1.98 10.28 -12.31
N GLU A 75 -2.05 9.02 -11.97
CA GLU A 75 -1.25 8.40 -10.93
C GLU A 75 -0.41 7.27 -11.53
N TYR A 76 0.90 7.38 -11.43
CA TYR A 76 1.87 6.35 -11.85
C TYR A 76 2.95 6.10 -10.80
N GLU A 77 2.71 6.60 -9.58
CA GLU A 77 3.53 6.34 -8.38
C GLU A 77 2.65 5.96 -7.20
N ASN A 78 3.06 4.95 -6.47
CA ASN A 78 2.42 4.50 -5.25
C ASN A 78 3.47 4.17 -4.18
N PHE A 79 3.06 3.91 -2.95
CA PHE A 79 3.99 3.45 -1.92
C PHE A 79 4.59 2.07 -2.25
N ASN A 80 5.85 1.85 -1.84
CA ASN A 80 6.32 0.52 -1.48
C ASN A 80 5.70 0.13 -0.14
N ALA A 81 5.35 -1.12 0.03
CA ALA A 81 4.55 -1.56 1.16
C ALA A 81 5.07 -2.84 1.80
N ALA A 82 5.17 -2.85 3.11
CA ALA A 82 5.40 -4.05 3.91
C ALA A 82 4.51 -4.06 5.14
N SER A 83 4.23 -5.25 5.63
CA SER A 83 3.69 -5.49 6.97
C SER A 83 4.78 -6.00 7.90
N ALA A 84 4.69 -5.61 9.16
CA ALA A 84 5.55 -6.12 10.21
C ALA A 84 4.70 -6.61 11.38
N ARG A 85 4.98 -7.82 11.86
CA ARG A 85 4.39 -8.38 13.05
C ARG A 85 5.50 -8.66 14.06
N ILE A 86 5.36 -8.09 15.25
CA ILE A 86 6.23 -8.32 16.39
C ILE A 86 5.46 -9.16 17.40
N GLU A 87 6.04 -10.28 17.80
CA GLU A 87 5.53 -11.18 18.84
C GLU A 87 6.52 -11.21 19.98
N VAL A 88 6.03 -11.02 21.19
CA VAL A 88 6.86 -10.98 22.40
C VAL A 88 6.39 -12.04 23.37
N GLN A 89 7.33 -12.91 23.77
CA GLN A 89 7.15 -13.89 24.83
C GLN A 89 7.71 -13.32 26.12
N GLY A 90 6.82 -12.95 27.04
CA GLY A 90 7.20 -12.47 28.34
C GLY A 90 7.44 -13.61 29.36
N ARG A 91 7.77 -13.20 30.57
CA ARG A 91 7.88 -14.09 31.73
C ARG A 91 7.20 -13.46 32.92
N ASN A 92 6.06 -14.01 33.30
CA ASN A 92 5.29 -13.51 34.43
C ASN A 92 5.87 -14.02 35.75
N ILE A 93 5.97 -13.14 36.73
CA ILE A 93 6.40 -13.40 38.09
C ILE A 93 5.49 -12.59 39.02
N HIS A 94 5.19 -13.13 40.21
CA HIS A 94 4.42 -12.39 41.21
C HIS A 94 5.05 -11.00 41.44
N PRO A 95 4.32 -9.89 41.34
CA PRO A 95 4.87 -8.53 41.34
C PRO A 95 5.81 -8.24 42.55
N GLY A 96 5.50 -8.76 43.71
CA GLY A 96 6.33 -8.59 44.92
C GLY A 96 7.72 -9.23 44.82
N TYR A 97 7.97 -10.12 43.86
CA TYR A 97 9.22 -10.86 43.66
C TYR A 97 9.80 -10.70 42.27
N ALA A 98 9.26 -9.74 41.50
CA ALA A 98 9.51 -9.59 40.09
C ALA A 98 10.84 -8.93 39.67
N LYS A 99 11.52 -8.30 40.67
CA LYS A 99 12.79 -7.59 40.41
C LYS A 99 13.80 -8.49 39.71
N ASP A 100 14.31 -8.02 38.57
CA ASP A 100 15.30 -8.69 37.70
C ASP A 100 14.89 -10.07 37.17
N LYS A 101 13.61 -10.42 37.28
CA LYS A 101 13.07 -11.71 36.86
C LYS A 101 11.92 -11.59 35.85
N MET A 102 11.03 -10.62 36.04
CA MET A 102 9.86 -10.44 35.15
C MET A 102 10.29 -9.84 33.80
N ILE A 103 9.71 -10.36 32.75
CA ILE A 103 9.70 -9.74 31.42
C ILE A 103 8.23 -9.49 31.08
N ASN A 104 7.80 -8.24 31.16
CA ASN A 104 6.45 -7.87 30.79
C ASN A 104 6.36 -7.61 29.29
N ALA A 105 5.69 -8.50 28.56
CA ALA A 105 5.59 -8.42 27.10
C ALA A 105 4.94 -7.13 26.61
N LEU A 106 3.97 -6.58 27.33
CA LEU A 106 3.35 -5.30 26.98
C LEU A 106 4.34 -4.14 27.05
N GLN A 107 5.22 -4.14 28.06
CA GLN A 107 6.27 -3.11 28.20
C GLN A 107 7.31 -3.21 27.08
N VAL A 108 7.68 -4.44 26.69
CA VAL A 108 8.62 -4.67 25.57
C VAL A 108 8.04 -4.14 24.25
N VAL A 109 6.77 -4.43 23.94
CA VAL A 109 6.09 -3.91 22.74
C VAL A 109 6.00 -2.37 22.78
N ASN A 110 5.69 -1.79 23.94
CA ASN A 110 5.65 -0.34 24.11
C ASN A 110 7.02 0.31 23.93
N GLU A 111 8.08 -0.29 24.51
CA GLU A 111 9.45 0.18 24.34
C GLU A 111 9.88 0.14 22.87
N LEU A 112 9.57 -0.94 22.14
CA LEU A 112 9.81 -1.04 20.70
C LEU A 112 9.12 0.10 19.93
N ASN A 113 7.84 0.33 20.20
CA ASN A 113 7.10 1.40 19.55
C ASN A 113 7.69 2.79 19.82
N ASN A 114 8.21 3.02 21.03
CA ASN A 114 8.82 4.29 21.41
C ASN A 114 10.21 4.51 20.80
N LEU A 115 10.88 3.46 20.35
CA LEU A 115 12.14 3.55 19.60
C LEU A 115 11.94 3.87 18.12
N LEU A 116 10.72 3.71 17.57
CA LEU A 116 10.43 4.13 16.21
C LEU A 116 10.26 5.67 16.15
N PRO A 117 10.74 6.32 15.07
CA PRO A 117 10.71 7.78 14.97
C PRO A 117 9.27 8.33 15.03
N PRO A 118 8.90 9.15 16.02
CA PRO A 118 7.54 9.69 16.13
C PRO A 118 7.12 10.55 14.92
N CYS A 119 8.07 11.27 14.30
CA CYS A 119 7.82 12.07 13.11
C CYS A 119 7.50 11.24 11.86
N GLN A 120 7.74 9.92 11.89
CA GLN A 120 7.41 8.99 10.81
C GLN A 120 6.15 8.17 11.12
N ARG A 121 5.15 8.79 11.73
CA ARG A 121 3.81 8.23 11.87
C ARG A 121 2.88 8.85 10.84
N PRO A 122 1.80 8.17 10.41
CA PRO A 122 0.87 8.72 9.41
C PRO A 122 0.36 10.12 9.73
N GLU A 123 0.07 10.38 11.00
CA GLU A 123 -0.42 11.67 11.50
C GLU A 123 0.59 12.82 11.40
N HIS A 124 1.83 12.53 11.05
CA HIS A 124 2.93 13.49 10.93
C HIS A 124 3.60 13.48 9.55
N THR A 125 3.00 12.81 8.56
CA THR A 125 3.58 12.64 7.23
C THR A 125 2.61 13.00 6.11
N GLU A 126 3.12 13.61 5.05
CA GLU A 126 2.35 13.99 3.86
C GLU A 126 3.16 13.76 2.57
N GLY A 127 2.52 13.94 1.41
CA GLY A 127 3.17 13.84 0.09
C GLY A 127 3.97 12.56 -0.07
N TYR A 128 5.27 12.69 -0.29
CA TYR A 128 6.21 11.59 -0.49
C TYR A 128 6.79 10.99 0.81
N GLU A 129 6.41 11.51 1.96
CA GLU A 129 6.95 11.03 3.23
C GLU A 129 6.38 9.67 3.61
N GLY A 130 7.28 8.73 3.90
CA GLY A 130 6.93 7.39 4.33
C GLY A 130 6.75 7.30 5.86
N PHE A 131 6.13 6.19 6.31
CA PHE A 131 5.77 6.03 7.72
C PHE A 131 5.85 4.59 8.22
N TYR A 132 5.85 4.47 9.56
CA TYR A 132 5.46 3.29 10.32
C TYR A 132 4.08 3.55 10.93
N HIS A 133 3.10 2.78 10.57
CA HIS A 133 1.76 2.87 11.17
C HIS A 133 1.50 1.67 12.06
N LEU A 134 1.41 1.91 13.35
CA LEU A 134 0.98 0.91 14.33
C LEU A 134 -0.52 0.66 14.16
N ILE A 135 -0.88 -0.54 13.74
CA ILE A 135 -2.29 -0.93 13.51
C ILE A 135 -2.92 -1.48 14.78
N SER A 136 -2.18 -2.32 15.50
CA SER A 136 -2.70 -2.96 16.69
C SER A 136 -1.61 -3.30 17.71
N ILE A 137 -1.99 -3.26 18.98
CA ILE A 137 -1.27 -3.89 20.09
C ILE A 137 -2.27 -4.76 20.83
N ARG A 138 -1.90 -6.01 21.10
CA ARG A 138 -2.70 -6.97 21.86
C ARG A 138 -1.80 -7.75 22.79
N GLY A 139 -2.31 -8.11 23.97
CA GLY A 139 -1.56 -9.01 24.83
C GLY A 139 -1.75 -8.79 26.32
N GLU A 140 -0.91 -9.48 27.07
CA GLU A 140 -0.83 -9.57 28.52
C GLU A 140 0.65 -9.58 28.92
N VAL A 141 0.91 -9.77 30.22
CA VAL A 141 2.30 -9.82 30.76
C VAL A 141 3.12 -10.93 30.11
N GLU A 142 2.49 -12.08 29.83
CA GLU A 142 3.17 -13.27 29.30
C GLU A 142 3.35 -13.25 27.78
N ASN A 143 2.41 -12.62 27.07
CA ASN A 143 2.42 -12.58 25.60
C ASN A 143 1.88 -11.26 25.11
N ALA A 144 2.56 -10.65 24.17
CA ALA A 144 2.05 -9.48 23.47
C ALA A 144 2.44 -9.51 22.00
N SER A 145 1.67 -8.83 21.19
CA SER A 145 1.99 -8.63 19.78
C SER A 145 1.63 -7.23 19.34
N SER A 146 2.35 -6.73 18.36
CA SER A 146 2.02 -5.50 17.63
C SER A 146 2.12 -5.71 16.12
N GLU A 147 1.28 -5.00 15.39
CA GLU A 147 1.24 -5.05 13.93
C GLU A 147 1.44 -3.65 13.37
N TYR A 148 2.30 -3.58 12.36
CA TYR A 148 2.63 -2.34 11.64
C TYR A 148 2.46 -2.53 10.15
N ILE A 149 2.11 -1.45 9.47
CA ILE A 149 2.38 -1.27 8.05
C ILE A 149 3.50 -0.26 7.87
N ILE A 150 4.39 -0.54 6.93
CA ILE A 150 5.53 0.30 6.57
C ILE A 150 5.31 0.77 5.14
N ARG A 151 5.44 2.07 4.91
CA ARG A 151 5.22 2.70 3.61
C ARG A 151 6.32 3.71 3.31
N ASP A 152 6.77 3.74 2.07
CA ASP A 152 7.62 4.81 1.53
C ASP A 152 7.56 4.78 0.00
N HIS A 153 7.53 5.94 -0.66
CA HIS A 153 7.61 6.01 -2.13
C HIS A 153 9.01 5.64 -2.62
N SER A 154 10.05 6.05 -1.88
CA SER A 154 11.43 5.71 -2.21
C SER A 154 11.75 4.28 -1.80
N ARG A 155 12.19 3.45 -2.75
CA ARG A 155 12.66 2.09 -2.48
C ARG A 155 13.81 2.07 -1.46
N VAL A 156 14.74 2.99 -1.57
CA VAL A 156 15.89 3.09 -0.65
C VAL A 156 15.42 3.36 0.78
N LYS A 157 14.57 4.39 0.97
CA LYS A 157 14.02 4.74 2.30
C LYS A 157 13.12 3.64 2.85
N PHE A 158 12.38 2.95 2.00
CA PHE A 158 11.57 1.80 2.39
C PHE A 158 12.42 0.68 2.98
N GLU A 159 13.51 0.31 2.30
CA GLU A 159 14.46 -0.69 2.79
C GLU A 159 15.20 -0.22 4.07
N GLU A 160 15.51 1.08 4.18
CA GLU A 160 16.06 1.67 5.40
C GLU A 160 15.09 1.54 6.58
N LYS A 161 13.81 1.80 6.37
CA LYS A 161 12.77 1.62 7.40
C LYS A 161 12.70 0.18 7.90
N LYS A 162 12.74 -0.79 7.01
CA LYS A 162 12.75 -2.22 7.38
C LYS A 162 14.01 -2.57 8.18
N ARG A 163 15.18 -2.14 7.72
CA ARG A 163 16.46 -2.34 8.44
C ARG A 163 16.46 -1.67 9.82
N TYR A 164 15.89 -0.48 9.93
CA TYR A 164 15.79 0.20 11.22
C TYR A 164 14.94 -0.60 12.22
N LEU A 165 13.77 -1.09 11.80
CA LEU A 165 12.91 -1.94 12.64
C LEU A 165 13.64 -3.23 13.06
N GLN A 166 14.40 -3.85 12.16
CA GLN A 166 15.22 -5.01 12.46
C GLN A 166 16.32 -4.68 13.50
N ALA A 167 16.98 -3.53 13.38
CA ALA A 167 17.99 -3.08 14.32
C ALA A 167 17.41 -2.79 15.71
N VAL A 168 16.25 -2.15 15.78
CA VAL A 168 15.50 -1.94 17.04
C VAL A 168 15.13 -3.28 17.68
N THR A 169 14.65 -4.22 16.89
CA THR A 169 14.31 -5.57 17.38
C THR A 169 15.55 -6.28 17.91
N ALA A 170 16.68 -6.22 17.21
CA ALA A 170 17.94 -6.83 17.65
C ALA A 170 18.46 -6.19 18.95
N LEU A 171 18.37 -4.86 19.08
CA LEU A 171 18.73 -4.14 20.29
C LEU A 171 17.93 -4.65 21.50
N LEU A 172 16.62 -4.77 21.35
CA LEU A 172 15.75 -5.24 22.43
C LEU A 172 15.92 -6.74 22.70
N THR A 173 16.20 -7.55 21.68
CA THR A 173 16.58 -8.95 21.87
C THR A 173 17.85 -9.08 22.71
N GLY A 174 18.85 -8.23 22.46
CA GLY A 174 20.05 -8.17 23.31
C GLY A 174 19.76 -7.78 24.77
N LYS A 175 18.74 -6.93 24.99
CA LYS A 175 18.33 -6.48 26.33
C LYS A 175 17.52 -7.54 27.10
N TYR A 176 16.57 -8.19 26.43
CA TYR A 176 15.58 -9.09 27.07
C TYR A 176 15.90 -10.57 26.94
N GLY A 177 16.80 -10.94 26.04
CA GLY A 177 17.24 -12.31 25.79
C GLY A 177 16.75 -12.90 24.47
N GLU A 178 17.49 -13.89 24.00
CA GLU A 178 17.14 -14.62 22.77
C GLU A 178 15.79 -15.33 22.91
N GLY A 179 15.01 -15.29 21.82
CA GLY A 179 13.69 -15.91 21.74
C GLY A 179 12.55 -15.12 22.38
N VAL A 180 12.85 -13.99 23.07
CA VAL A 180 11.82 -13.13 23.68
C VAL A 180 11.05 -12.35 22.62
N ILE A 181 11.72 -11.90 21.55
CA ILE A 181 11.10 -11.09 20.50
C ILE A 181 11.27 -11.78 19.15
N LYS A 182 10.16 -11.90 18.44
CA LYS A 182 10.13 -12.40 17.07
C LYS A 182 9.56 -11.33 16.14
N LEU A 183 10.33 -10.93 15.14
CA LEU A 183 9.89 -10.05 14.06
C LEU A 183 9.61 -10.84 12.80
N THR A 184 8.45 -10.63 12.21
CA THR A 184 8.08 -11.14 10.88
C THR A 184 7.81 -9.94 9.98
N LEU A 185 8.61 -9.80 8.91
CA LEU A 185 8.45 -8.80 7.86
C LEU A 185 7.94 -9.47 6.59
N LYS A 186 6.97 -8.86 5.92
CA LYS A 186 6.43 -9.34 4.66
C LYS A 186 6.21 -8.16 3.71
N ASP A 187 6.92 -8.15 2.59
CA ASP A 187 6.66 -7.20 1.51
C ASP A 187 5.31 -7.52 0.86
N GLN A 188 4.57 -6.49 0.47
CA GLN A 188 3.23 -6.60 -0.09
C GLN A 188 3.20 -6.21 -1.57
N TYR A 189 3.70 -5.04 -1.89
CA TYR A 189 3.82 -4.51 -3.25
C TYR A 189 4.89 -3.42 -3.30
N TYR A 190 5.26 -3.03 -4.50
CA TYR A 190 6.26 -2.01 -4.76
C TYR A 190 5.69 -0.83 -5.53
N ASN A 191 6.45 0.27 -5.58
CA ASN A 191 6.08 1.44 -6.36
C ASN A 191 6.14 1.10 -7.85
N MET A 192 5.01 1.24 -8.55
CA MET A 192 4.91 0.96 -9.99
C MET A 192 5.73 1.92 -10.87
N ARG A 193 6.17 3.05 -10.33
CA ARG A 193 7.01 4.02 -11.06
C ARG A 193 8.20 3.35 -11.74
N GLU A 194 8.90 2.45 -11.04
CA GLU A 194 10.06 1.75 -11.58
C GLU A 194 9.73 0.94 -12.86
N MET A 195 8.47 0.51 -13.00
CA MET A 195 7.97 -0.24 -14.16
C MET A 195 7.42 0.67 -15.26
N VAL A 196 6.90 1.84 -14.91
CA VAL A 196 6.27 2.78 -15.85
C VAL A 196 7.29 3.77 -16.45
N GLU A 197 8.27 4.23 -15.66
CA GLU A 197 9.25 5.26 -16.02
C GLU A 197 10.05 4.92 -17.30
N PRO A 198 10.39 3.63 -17.60
CA PRO A 198 11.03 3.27 -18.87
C PRO A 198 10.16 3.46 -20.11
N TYR A 199 8.85 3.70 -19.95
CA TYR A 199 7.85 3.80 -21.01
C TYR A 199 7.10 5.15 -20.94
N PRO A 200 7.80 6.30 -21.11
CA PRO A 200 7.21 7.63 -20.94
C PRO A 200 6.04 7.87 -21.90
N GLU A 201 6.01 7.21 -23.05
CA GLU A 201 4.93 7.33 -24.03
C GLU A 201 3.56 6.89 -23.49
N VAL A 202 3.52 6.06 -22.46
CA VAL A 202 2.26 5.65 -21.80
C VAL A 202 1.70 6.84 -21.02
N ILE A 203 2.56 7.51 -20.26
CA ILE A 203 2.21 8.70 -19.48
C ILE A 203 1.82 9.85 -20.40
N ASP A 204 2.63 10.12 -21.43
CA ASP A 204 2.42 11.21 -22.39
C ASP A 204 1.08 11.06 -23.12
N LYS A 205 0.67 9.84 -23.46
CA LYS A 205 -0.62 9.58 -24.11
C LYS A 205 -1.78 9.90 -23.16
N ALA A 206 -1.66 9.57 -21.88
CA ALA A 206 -2.70 9.92 -20.91
C ALA A 206 -2.82 11.46 -20.78
N PHE A 207 -1.70 12.17 -20.66
CA PHE A 207 -1.69 13.63 -20.65
C PHE A 207 -2.39 14.22 -21.89
N GLN A 208 -1.99 13.79 -23.08
CA GLN A 208 -2.56 14.28 -24.33
C GLN A 208 -4.07 13.95 -24.44
N ALA A 209 -4.50 12.81 -23.93
CA ALA A 209 -5.93 12.44 -23.94
C ALA A 209 -6.74 13.36 -23.01
N MET A 210 -6.25 13.64 -21.81
CA MET A 210 -6.88 14.55 -20.87
C MET A 210 -6.97 15.97 -21.43
N GLU A 211 -5.89 16.52 -21.96
CA GLU A 211 -5.85 17.85 -22.56
C GLU A 211 -6.83 17.97 -23.74
N LYS A 212 -6.90 16.95 -24.62
CA LYS A 212 -7.87 16.91 -25.73
C LYS A 212 -9.32 16.83 -25.25
N ALA A 213 -9.56 16.22 -24.10
CA ALA A 213 -10.88 16.20 -23.46
C ALA A 213 -11.22 17.50 -22.72
N GLY A 214 -10.29 18.47 -22.67
CA GLY A 214 -10.46 19.73 -21.93
C GLY A 214 -10.24 19.59 -20.42
N VAL A 215 -9.64 18.48 -20.00
CA VAL A 215 -9.33 18.17 -18.60
C VAL A 215 -7.88 18.53 -18.32
N THR A 216 -7.61 19.26 -17.25
CA THR A 216 -6.26 19.60 -16.82
C THR A 216 -5.63 18.44 -16.05
N PRO A 217 -4.54 17.83 -16.53
CA PRO A 217 -3.90 16.73 -15.82
C PRO A 217 -3.32 17.17 -14.47
N ILE A 218 -3.53 16.37 -13.44
CA ILE A 218 -3.01 16.55 -12.09
C ILE A 218 -2.24 15.30 -11.69
N VAL A 219 -0.91 15.40 -11.60
CA VAL A 219 -0.08 14.26 -11.14
C VAL A 219 0.06 14.31 -9.64
N ARG A 220 -0.32 13.20 -8.99
CA ARG A 220 -0.14 13.01 -7.55
C ARG A 220 0.37 11.60 -7.25
N PRO A 221 1.20 11.44 -6.21
CA PRO A 221 1.59 10.12 -5.75
C PRO A 221 0.46 9.50 -4.92
N ILE A 222 0.14 8.24 -5.19
CA ILE A 222 -0.80 7.48 -4.37
C ILE A 222 -0.16 7.16 -3.00
N ARG A 223 -0.79 7.58 -1.92
CA ARG A 223 -0.38 7.21 -0.55
C ARG A 223 -0.97 5.88 -0.08
N GLY A 224 -1.10 4.95 -0.99
CA GLY A 224 -1.68 3.62 -0.80
C GLY A 224 -1.13 2.64 -1.81
N GLY A 225 -1.88 1.59 -2.05
CA GLY A 225 -1.71 0.65 -3.16
C GLY A 225 -2.83 0.83 -4.17
N THR A 226 -2.66 0.23 -5.33
CA THR A 226 -3.66 0.14 -6.39
C THR A 226 -3.47 -1.17 -7.14
N ASP A 227 -4.49 -1.64 -7.82
CA ASP A 227 -4.39 -2.82 -8.69
C ASP A 227 -3.33 -2.62 -9.77
N GLY A 228 -3.16 -1.38 -10.30
CA GLY A 228 -2.10 -1.05 -11.25
C GLY A 228 -0.70 -1.39 -10.73
N ALA A 229 -0.42 -1.15 -9.45
CA ALA A 229 0.88 -1.50 -8.85
C ALA A 229 1.12 -3.01 -8.71
N ARG A 230 0.06 -3.80 -8.67
CA ARG A 230 0.14 -5.27 -8.56
C ARG A 230 0.15 -5.95 -9.92
N LEU A 231 -0.34 -5.27 -10.94
CA LEU A 231 -0.37 -5.74 -12.34
C LEU A 231 0.91 -5.40 -13.11
N SER A 232 1.74 -4.49 -12.57
CA SER A 232 2.98 -3.99 -13.18
C SER A 232 4.19 -4.89 -13.04
#